data_a8484de9c1c2c36d4214c29aa3f23b23
#
_entry.id   a8484de9c1c2c36d4214c29aa3f23b23
#
_cell.length_a   1.000
_cell.length_b   1.000
_cell.length_c   1.000
_cell.angle_alpha   90.00
_cell.angle_beta   90.00
_cell.angle_gamma   90.00
#
_symmetry.space_group_name_H-M   'P 1'
#
loop_
_entity.id
_entity.type
_entity.pdbx_description
1 polymer ?
#
loop_
_entity_poly.entity_id
_entity_poly.type
_entity_poly.pdbx_seq_one_letter_code
_entity_poly.pdbx_strand_id
1 'polypeptide(L)'
;MARSPTSESRGRFRTGPGPCPADAARRRSAVLPVVSLVLVVATASSARAESWPGWRGPRGDGTSQERDVPLRWGPDGGVCWRVDVPGEGHASPIVTGGRVFVVSCDTDTLERLLVCYDADTGALLWRRTVLTAPLEIKHGLNSYASSTPATDGERVFVAFWETTGELVPARNVSAERDASFGRMCVAAYDMEGERCWLVHPGEFTSCHGFCSCPVIHGSLVIVNGDHDGEGYIVALERDTGRTVWKIPRDHHTRSYVTPLVRTFAGRAQAILSGSRHVAAYDPATGTELWRVRGPTEQFVASLVDDGTRVMLTGGYPDKVILAIDPTGSGDVTDTHVAWKSTRNCAYVPAPVVVDGHFLLTSDDGVASCYATASGERLWNARLGTHYSGSPVAAGGLAYFTDDDGITKVIRPGPSFDLVAENRLDERVFSSPAISAGAIYFRTAGHLVRIASACARPE
;
A
#
# COMPACT_ATOMS: atom_id res chain seq x y z
N MET A 1 1.58 -62.76 31.31
CA MET A 1 1.57 -64.07 30.58
C MET A 1 2.25 -63.74 29.25
N ALA A 2 3.55 -64.09 29.20
CA ALA A 2 4.15 -65.27 28.60
C ALA A 2 4.07 -65.19 27.04
N ARG A 3 5.09 -65.36 26.25
CA ARG A 3 6.52 -65.68 26.28
C ARG A 3 7.04 -65.54 24.84
N SER A 4 8.29 -65.12 24.66
CA SER A 4 9.15 -65.51 23.53
C SER A 4 9.37 -67.04 23.52
N PRO A 5 10.08 -67.71 22.61
CA PRO A 5 11.43 -67.39 22.17
C PRO A 5 11.93 -67.95 20.78
N THR A 6 13.15 -67.52 20.35
CA THR A 6 14.35 -68.24 19.87
C THR A 6 14.26 -69.21 18.64
N SER A 7 15.25 -69.29 17.71
CA SER A 7 16.65 -69.74 17.81
C SER A 7 17.31 -69.64 16.43
N GLU A 8 18.53 -69.19 16.30
CA GLU A 8 19.86 -69.85 16.08
C GLU A 8 19.96 -70.98 15.06
N SER A 9 20.97 -70.87 14.14
CA SER A 9 22.17 -71.77 13.96
C SER A 9 22.95 -71.36 12.70
N ARG A 10 24.17 -71.01 12.72
CA ARG A 10 25.52 -71.64 12.74
C ARG A 10 25.79 -72.72 11.67
N GLY A 11 26.96 -72.54 11.01
CA GLY A 11 27.74 -73.58 10.31
C GLY A 11 28.70 -73.07 9.22
N ARG A 12 29.81 -72.93 9.38
CA ARG A 12 31.23 -73.34 9.47
C ARG A 12 31.79 -74.04 8.23
N PHE A 13 32.98 -73.50 7.77
CA PHE A 13 34.25 -74.06 7.30
C PHE A 13 34.36 -74.84 5.98
N ARG A 14 35.35 -74.47 5.09
CA ARG A 14 36.66 -75.11 4.89
C ARG A 14 37.48 -74.42 3.76
N THR A 15 38.65 -74.14 4.01
CA THR A 15 40.08 -74.14 3.67
C THR A 15 40.53 -74.63 2.33
N GLY A 16 41.33 -73.84 1.60
CA GLY A 16 42.67 -73.86 0.99
C GLY A 16 43.02 -74.85 -0.13
N PRO A 17 44.21 -74.87 -0.77
CA PRO A 17 45.29 -73.87 -0.81
C PRO A 17 45.78 -73.51 -2.26
N GLY A 18 46.73 -72.58 -2.35
CA GLY A 18 47.40 -72.12 -3.59
C GLY A 18 48.35 -73.10 -4.29
N PRO A 19 49.14 -72.76 -5.32
CA PRO A 19 50.23 -71.80 -5.23
C PRO A 19 50.47 -70.89 -6.47
N CYS A 20 51.38 -69.93 -6.32
CA CYS A 20 52.15 -69.08 -7.24
C CYS A 20 53.03 -69.79 -8.23
N PRO A 21 53.88 -69.16 -9.08
CA PRO A 21 53.93 -67.76 -9.61
C PRO A 21 54.22 -67.72 -11.13
N ALA A 22 54.23 -66.55 -11.80
CA ALA A 22 55.23 -65.97 -12.66
C ALA A 22 54.69 -64.97 -13.68
N ASP A 23 55.23 -63.90 -13.67
CA ASP A 23 56.04 -63.09 -14.60
C ASP A 23 55.44 -61.75 -15.07
N ALA A 24 56.34 -60.85 -14.97
CA ALA A 24 56.24 -59.41 -15.19
C ALA A 24 55.96 -59.01 -16.63
N ALA A 25 55.09 -58.00 -16.74
CA ALA A 25 55.21 -56.97 -17.78
C ALA A 25 54.70 -55.65 -17.32
N ARG A 26 55.58 -54.72 -16.97
CA ARG A 26 55.30 -53.33 -16.67
C ARG A 26 54.74 -52.66 -17.92
N ARG A 27 53.46 -52.35 -17.93
CA ARG A 27 52.89 -51.30 -18.79
C ARG A 27 52.61 -50.08 -17.95
N ARG A 28 53.35 -48.98 -18.19
CA ARG A 28 53.09 -47.66 -17.61
C ARG A 28 51.86 -47.11 -18.32
N SER A 29 50.71 -47.06 -17.66
CA SER A 29 49.56 -46.29 -18.09
C SER A 29 49.71 -44.84 -17.57
N ALA A 30 49.86 -43.91 -18.50
CA ALA A 30 49.82 -42.49 -18.22
C ALA A 30 48.36 -42.11 -17.88
N VAL A 31 48.11 -41.77 -16.65
CA VAL A 31 46.85 -41.16 -16.21
C VAL A 31 46.91 -39.68 -16.50
N LEU A 32 46.21 -39.25 -17.53
CA LEU A 32 45.94 -37.85 -17.81
C LEU A 32 44.90 -37.35 -16.80
N PRO A 33 45.13 -36.26 -16.07
CA PRO A 33 44.12 -35.70 -15.21
C PRO A 33 43.03 -35.05 -16.09
N VAL A 34 41.81 -35.56 -16.00
CA VAL A 34 40.62 -34.89 -16.53
C VAL A 34 40.32 -33.73 -15.59
N VAL A 35 40.71 -32.52 -16.00
CA VAL A 35 40.26 -31.27 -15.30
C VAL A 35 38.80 -31.05 -15.72
N SER A 36 37.87 -31.47 -14.90
CA SER A 36 36.46 -31.10 -15.04
C SER A 36 36.29 -29.61 -14.73
N LEU A 37 36.22 -28.82 -15.79
CA LEU A 37 35.81 -27.40 -15.69
C LEU A 37 34.34 -27.35 -15.28
N VAL A 38 34.04 -27.16 -13.98
CA VAL A 38 32.69 -26.89 -13.51
C VAL A 38 32.36 -25.46 -13.91
N LEU A 39 31.62 -25.30 -15.00
CA LEU A 39 31.05 -24.02 -15.38
C LEU A 39 29.93 -23.70 -14.39
N VAL A 40 30.21 -22.87 -13.36
CA VAL A 40 29.20 -22.30 -12.51
C VAL A 40 28.46 -21.25 -13.34
N VAL A 41 27.37 -21.65 -13.97
CA VAL A 41 26.42 -20.72 -14.57
C VAL A 41 25.72 -20.03 -13.38
N ALA A 42 26.22 -18.85 -13.00
CA ALA A 42 25.49 -17.95 -12.14
C ALA A 42 24.21 -17.52 -12.89
N THR A 43 23.11 -18.20 -12.64
CA THR A 43 21.79 -17.69 -13.04
C THR A 43 21.58 -16.43 -12.22
N ALA A 44 21.85 -15.27 -12.83
CA ALA A 44 21.36 -14.02 -12.31
C ALA A 44 19.82 -14.15 -12.29
N SER A 45 19.26 -14.46 -11.12
CA SER A 45 17.83 -14.35 -10.89
C SER A 45 17.54 -12.86 -11.05
N SER A 46 17.05 -12.46 -12.23
CA SER A 46 16.49 -11.12 -12.39
C SER A 46 15.36 -11.03 -11.37
N ALA A 47 15.57 -10.26 -10.30
CA ALA A 47 14.53 -9.97 -9.34
C ALA A 47 13.35 -9.44 -10.16
N ARG A 48 12.24 -10.17 -10.14
CA ARG A 48 11.03 -9.76 -10.84
C ARG A 48 10.65 -8.40 -10.27
N ALA A 49 10.45 -7.43 -11.17
CA ALA A 49 10.02 -6.08 -10.77
C ALA A 49 8.82 -6.14 -9.82
N GLU A 50 8.87 -5.39 -8.74
CA GLU A 50 7.79 -5.36 -7.76
C GLU A 50 6.61 -4.57 -8.34
N SER A 51 5.41 -5.14 -8.33
CA SER A 51 4.18 -4.41 -8.67
C SER A 51 3.80 -3.46 -7.54
N TRP A 52 3.08 -2.37 -7.88
CA TRP A 52 2.46 -1.44 -6.94
C TRP A 52 0.92 -1.56 -7.04
N PRO A 53 0.31 -2.60 -6.44
CA PRO A 53 -1.03 -3.07 -6.81
C PRO A 53 -2.17 -2.33 -6.11
N GLY A 54 -1.91 -1.37 -5.26
CA GLY A 54 -2.94 -0.66 -4.50
C GLY A 54 -2.40 0.54 -3.75
N TRP A 55 -3.25 1.14 -2.92
CA TRP A 55 -2.88 2.23 -2.06
C TRP A 55 -1.67 1.88 -1.22
N ARG A 56 -0.60 2.71 -1.34
CA ARG A 56 0.68 2.55 -0.66
C ARG A 56 1.41 1.23 -0.97
N GLY A 57 1.17 0.66 -2.17
CA GLY A 57 1.96 -0.43 -2.73
C GLY A 57 1.65 -1.82 -2.20
N PRO A 58 2.53 -2.79 -2.45
CA PRO A 58 2.26 -4.21 -2.22
C PRO A 58 2.04 -4.57 -0.74
N ARG A 59 2.55 -3.75 0.15
CA ARG A 59 2.39 -3.90 1.60
C ARG A 59 1.41 -2.89 2.22
N GLY A 60 0.87 -1.94 1.43
CA GLY A 60 -0.02 -0.89 1.94
C GLY A 60 0.63 0.09 2.94
N ASP A 61 1.96 0.13 3.01
CA ASP A 61 2.75 0.92 3.97
C ASP A 61 3.64 1.98 3.31
N GLY A 62 3.64 2.06 1.98
CA GLY A 62 4.44 3.00 1.20
C GLY A 62 5.87 2.54 0.91
N THR A 63 6.22 1.29 1.22
CA THR A 63 7.56 0.78 0.98
C THR A 63 7.66 -0.08 -0.28
N SER A 64 8.80 0.00 -0.99
CA SER A 64 9.20 -0.90 -2.06
C SER A 64 10.51 -1.62 -1.70
N GLN A 65 10.63 -2.86 -2.15
CA GLN A 65 11.88 -3.63 -2.05
C GLN A 65 12.85 -3.34 -3.19
N GLU A 66 12.45 -2.53 -4.15
CA GLU A 66 13.31 -2.12 -5.24
C GLU A 66 14.46 -1.23 -4.75
N ARG A 67 15.63 -1.37 -5.38
CA ARG A 67 16.86 -0.67 -4.96
C ARG A 67 17.32 0.34 -5.99
N ASP A 68 17.03 0.09 -7.27
CA ASP A 68 17.49 0.91 -8.39
C ASP A 68 16.40 1.93 -8.79
N VAL A 69 15.94 2.72 -7.81
CA VAL A 69 14.93 3.76 -7.99
C VAL A 69 15.61 5.11 -8.26
N PRO A 70 15.10 5.94 -9.16
CA PRO A 70 15.69 7.24 -9.49
C PRO A 70 15.91 8.11 -8.26
N LEU A 71 17.11 8.63 -8.13
CA LEU A 71 17.50 9.57 -7.08
C LEU A 71 17.36 11.02 -7.54
N ARG A 72 17.55 11.28 -8.84
CA ARG A 72 17.55 12.63 -9.41
C ARG A 72 16.74 12.67 -10.69
N TRP A 73 15.94 13.71 -10.80
CA TRP A 73 15.16 14.07 -12.00
C TRP A 73 14.81 15.56 -11.98
N GLY A 74 14.38 16.09 -13.12
CA GLY A 74 14.00 17.47 -13.29
C GLY A 74 13.87 17.82 -14.76
N PRO A 75 13.89 19.12 -15.11
CA PRO A 75 13.78 19.59 -16.49
C PRO A 75 14.86 19.01 -17.43
N ASP A 76 16.05 18.70 -16.87
CA ASP A 76 17.20 18.27 -17.66
C ASP A 76 17.27 16.75 -17.87
N GLY A 77 16.31 15.96 -17.33
CA GLY A 77 16.28 14.51 -17.52
C GLY A 77 15.61 13.72 -16.40
N GLY A 78 15.54 12.41 -16.59
CA GLY A 78 14.91 11.45 -15.67
C GLY A 78 13.41 11.25 -15.94
N VAL A 79 12.73 12.17 -16.63
CA VAL A 79 11.33 11.99 -17.07
C VAL A 79 11.34 11.18 -18.37
N CYS A 80 10.80 9.96 -18.32
CA CYS A 80 10.71 9.09 -19.49
C CYS A 80 9.51 9.43 -20.38
N TRP A 81 8.38 9.68 -19.76
CA TRP A 81 7.18 10.16 -20.44
C TRP A 81 6.27 10.94 -19.48
N ARG A 82 5.48 11.83 -20.08
CA ARG A 82 4.40 12.58 -19.45
C ARG A 82 3.21 12.54 -20.39
N VAL A 83 2.06 12.09 -19.90
CA VAL A 83 0.84 11.95 -20.69
C VAL A 83 -0.34 12.56 -19.97
N ASP A 84 -1.29 13.10 -20.73
CA ASP A 84 -2.50 13.68 -20.18
C ASP A 84 -3.37 12.63 -19.48
N VAL A 85 -3.99 13.02 -18.36
CA VAL A 85 -5.05 12.25 -17.74
C VAL A 85 -6.35 13.06 -17.78
N PRO A 86 -7.42 12.52 -18.39
CA PRO A 86 -8.67 13.26 -18.53
C PRO A 86 -9.29 13.58 -17.16
N GLY A 87 -9.80 14.79 -16.99
CA GLY A 87 -10.50 15.23 -15.78
C GLY A 87 -9.59 15.39 -14.57
N GLU A 88 -10.19 15.52 -13.38
CA GLU A 88 -9.47 15.71 -12.12
C GLU A 88 -9.41 14.43 -11.27
N GLY A 89 -8.38 14.31 -10.43
CA GLY A 89 -8.26 13.19 -9.48
C GLY A 89 -6.99 13.27 -8.67
N HIS A 90 -7.09 12.96 -7.35
CA HIS A 90 -5.97 12.89 -6.41
C HIS A 90 -5.60 11.45 -6.04
N ALA A 91 -6.27 10.45 -6.63
CA ALA A 91 -5.90 9.06 -6.46
C ALA A 91 -4.48 8.79 -6.93
N SER A 92 -3.76 7.96 -6.19
CA SER A 92 -2.43 7.49 -6.58
C SER A 92 -2.51 6.54 -7.77
N PRO A 93 -1.49 6.50 -8.65
CA PRO A 93 -1.41 5.47 -9.67
C PRO A 93 -1.14 4.11 -9.02
N ILE A 94 -1.60 3.04 -9.66
CA ILE A 94 -1.17 1.67 -9.38
C ILE A 94 -0.53 1.07 -10.62
N VAL A 95 0.44 0.17 -10.42
CA VAL A 95 1.25 -0.39 -11.51
C VAL A 95 1.34 -1.90 -11.36
N THR A 96 0.93 -2.63 -12.39
CA THR A 96 1.03 -4.09 -12.45
C THR A 96 1.01 -4.59 -13.88
N GLY A 97 1.75 -5.66 -14.18
CA GLY A 97 1.70 -6.34 -15.47
C GLY A 97 1.99 -5.43 -16.68
N GLY A 98 2.86 -4.43 -16.55
CA GLY A 98 3.17 -3.48 -17.60
C GLY A 98 2.08 -2.42 -17.84
N ARG A 99 1.13 -2.26 -16.91
CA ARG A 99 0.02 -1.31 -16.99
C ARG A 99 0.00 -0.37 -15.80
N VAL A 100 -0.43 0.87 -16.03
CA VAL A 100 -0.69 1.87 -15.00
C VAL A 100 -2.18 2.19 -15.01
N PHE A 101 -2.80 2.12 -13.83
CA PHE A 101 -4.22 2.47 -13.69
C PHE A 101 -4.35 3.69 -12.80
N VAL A 102 -5.22 4.59 -13.21
CA VAL A 102 -5.64 5.76 -12.44
C VAL A 102 -7.15 5.94 -12.54
N VAL A 103 -7.73 6.56 -11.53
CA VAL A 103 -9.12 7.02 -11.59
C VAL A 103 -9.17 8.52 -11.80
N SER A 104 -10.26 9.01 -12.39
CA SER A 104 -10.47 10.42 -12.66
C SER A 104 -11.95 10.77 -12.65
N CYS A 105 -12.27 12.06 -12.62
CA CYS A 105 -13.60 12.59 -12.80
C CYS A 105 -13.60 13.63 -13.90
N ASP A 106 -14.37 13.41 -14.94
CA ASP A 106 -14.71 14.43 -15.91
C ASP A 106 -15.88 15.26 -15.34
N THR A 107 -15.59 16.50 -14.97
CA THR A 107 -16.57 17.37 -14.29
C THR A 107 -17.60 17.95 -15.24
N ASP A 108 -17.33 17.98 -16.55
CA ASP A 108 -18.26 18.48 -17.57
C ASP A 108 -19.31 17.40 -17.91
N THR A 109 -18.89 16.14 -18.00
CA THR A 109 -19.78 14.99 -18.28
C THR A 109 -20.28 14.29 -17.03
N LEU A 110 -19.74 14.65 -15.83
CA LEU A 110 -20.04 14.05 -14.52
C LEU A 110 -19.63 12.57 -14.43
N GLU A 111 -18.75 12.12 -15.31
CA GLU A 111 -18.29 10.75 -15.37
C GLU A 111 -17.16 10.46 -14.37
N ARG A 112 -17.27 9.35 -13.64
CA ARG A 112 -16.17 8.78 -12.86
C ARG A 112 -15.50 7.72 -13.71
N LEU A 113 -14.21 7.89 -13.95
CA LEU A 113 -13.44 7.15 -14.94
C LEU A 113 -12.42 6.22 -14.29
N LEU A 114 -12.24 5.05 -14.89
CA LEU A 114 -11.05 4.20 -14.73
C LEU A 114 -10.26 4.26 -16.05
N VAL A 115 -8.98 4.58 -15.95
CA VAL A 115 -8.10 4.79 -17.11
C VAL A 115 -6.86 3.91 -16.99
N CYS A 116 -6.49 3.24 -18.07
CA CYS A 116 -5.34 2.35 -18.16
C CYS A 116 -4.36 2.85 -19.21
N TYR A 117 -3.09 2.91 -18.83
CA TYR A 117 -1.97 3.26 -19.68
C TYR A 117 -0.95 2.13 -19.73
N ASP A 118 -0.21 2.07 -20.83
CA ASP A 118 1.00 1.25 -20.91
C ASP A 118 2.10 1.84 -20.03
N ALA A 119 2.71 1.02 -19.20
CA ALA A 119 3.67 1.49 -18.20
C ALA A 119 5.00 1.95 -18.82
N ASP A 120 5.41 1.39 -19.96
CA ASP A 120 6.68 1.71 -20.58
C ASP A 120 6.60 2.93 -21.50
N THR A 121 5.52 3.07 -22.23
CA THR A 121 5.34 4.11 -23.26
C THR A 121 4.45 5.27 -22.83
N GLY A 122 3.60 5.07 -21.81
CA GLY A 122 2.54 6.03 -21.42
C GLY A 122 1.34 6.05 -22.38
N ALA A 123 1.28 5.16 -23.38
CA ALA A 123 0.18 5.11 -24.31
C ALA A 123 -1.14 4.77 -23.59
N LEU A 124 -2.22 5.50 -23.92
CA LEU A 124 -3.56 5.19 -23.44
C LEU A 124 -4.01 3.85 -24.04
N LEU A 125 -4.22 2.83 -23.19
CA LEU A 125 -4.72 1.53 -23.63
C LEU A 125 -6.24 1.50 -23.69
N TRP A 126 -6.90 1.99 -22.64
CA TRP A 126 -8.36 2.10 -22.59
C TRP A 126 -8.83 3.06 -21.49
N ARG A 127 -10.07 3.52 -21.61
CA ARG A 127 -10.81 4.32 -20.64
C ARG A 127 -12.20 3.75 -20.47
N ARG A 128 -12.71 3.69 -19.24
CA ARG A 128 -14.07 3.20 -18.93
C ARG A 128 -14.77 4.17 -17.99
N THR A 129 -16.01 4.47 -18.30
CA THR A 129 -16.93 5.16 -17.38
C THR A 129 -17.44 4.15 -16.36
N VAL A 130 -17.11 4.37 -15.09
CA VAL A 130 -17.57 3.51 -13.98
C VAL A 130 -19.00 3.86 -13.62
N LEU A 131 -19.26 5.16 -13.44
CA LEU A 131 -20.60 5.70 -13.18
C LEU A 131 -20.67 7.17 -13.63
N THR A 132 -21.89 7.69 -13.78
CA THR A 132 -22.21 9.10 -13.99
C THR A 132 -23.13 9.55 -12.87
N ALA A 133 -22.73 10.58 -12.11
CA ALA A 133 -23.50 11.07 -10.97
C ALA A 133 -23.22 12.55 -10.74
N PRO A 134 -24.15 13.31 -10.14
CA PRO A 134 -23.91 14.69 -9.71
C PRO A 134 -22.62 14.81 -8.89
N LEU A 135 -21.97 15.96 -8.95
CA LEU A 135 -20.76 16.22 -8.15
C LEU A 135 -21.15 16.40 -6.67
N GLU A 136 -20.36 15.80 -5.80
CA GLU A 136 -20.53 15.90 -4.35
C GLU A 136 -19.96 17.19 -3.77
N ILE A 137 -20.46 17.59 -2.59
CA ILE A 137 -19.76 18.53 -1.73
C ILE A 137 -18.47 17.88 -1.26
N LYS A 138 -17.34 18.56 -1.45
CA LYS A 138 -16.03 18.06 -1.02
C LYS A 138 -15.20 19.16 -0.35
N HIS A 139 -14.19 18.76 0.42
CA HIS A 139 -13.17 19.66 0.92
C HIS A 139 -12.33 20.22 -0.24
N GLY A 140 -11.83 21.43 -0.13
CA GLY A 140 -11.03 22.07 -1.19
C GLY A 140 -9.75 21.32 -1.59
N LEU A 141 -9.18 20.53 -0.66
CA LEU A 141 -8.02 19.68 -0.91
C LEU A 141 -8.38 18.26 -1.39
N ASN A 142 -9.68 17.90 -1.46
CA ASN A 142 -10.15 16.63 -1.99
C ASN A 142 -10.53 16.77 -3.48
N SER A 143 -10.62 15.67 -4.19
CA SER A 143 -11.11 15.59 -5.57
C SER A 143 -12.31 14.66 -5.68
N TYR A 144 -12.96 14.64 -6.83
CA TYR A 144 -14.06 13.71 -7.14
C TYR A 144 -13.59 12.30 -7.51
N ALA A 145 -12.26 12.05 -7.48
CA ALA A 145 -11.62 10.78 -7.77
C ALA A 145 -10.36 10.61 -6.91
N SER A 146 -10.53 10.48 -5.60
CA SER A 146 -9.42 10.34 -4.62
C SER A 146 -9.18 8.91 -4.14
N SER A 147 -10.10 7.97 -4.42
CA SER A 147 -9.95 6.56 -4.05
C SER A 147 -8.98 5.87 -5.00
N THR A 148 -7.80 5.50 -4.52
CA THR A 148 -6.81 4.75 -5.30
C THR A 148 -7.35 3.35 -5.61
N PRO A 149 -7.30 2.89 -6.88
CA PRO A 149 -7.70 1.54 -7.23
C PRO A 149 -6.81 0.47 -6.60
N ALA A 150 -7.28 -0.79 -6.63
CA ALA A 150 -6.47 -1.95 -6.26
C ALA A 150 -6.55 -3.03 -7.33
N THR A 151 -5.53 -3.89 -7.42
CA THR A 151 -5.52 -5.01 -8.38
C THR A 151 -4.91 -6.26 -7.77
N ASP A 152 -5.44 -7.42 -8.15
CA ASP A 152 -4.86 -8.73 -7.88
C ASP A 152 -4.01 -9.26 -9.04
N GLY A 153 -3.85 -8.46 -10.11
CA GLY A 153 -3.16 -8.82 -11.33
C GLY A 153 -4.07 -9.45 -12.40
N GLU A 154 -5.30 -9.80 -12.06
CA GLU A 154 -6.34 -10.32 -12.97
C GLU A 154 -7.48 -9.32 -13.13
N ARG A 155 -7.79 -8.58 -12.08
CA ARG A 155 -8.86 -7.57 -12.03
C ARG A 155 -8.37 -6.29 -11.39
N VAL A 156 -9.05 -5.20 -11.71
CA VAL A 156 -8.89 -3.88 -11.09
C VAL A 156 -10.16 -3.53 -10.37
N PHE A 157 -10.04 -3.17 -9.09
CA PHE A 157 -11.13 -2.79 -8.21
C PHE A 157 -11.09 -1.29 -7.95
N VAL A 158 -12.24 -0.64 -8.10
CA VAL A 158 -12.41 0.79 -7.88
C VAL A 158 -13.55 1.06 -6.92
N ALA A 159 -13.43 2.13 -6.15
CA ALA A 159 -14.52 2.61 -5.31
C ALA A 159 -14.77 4.09 -5.60
N PHE A 160 -16.05 4.45 -5.67
CA PHE A 160 -16.52 5.82 -5.86
C PHE A 160 -17.74 6.09 -5.00
N TRP A 161 -18.14 7.32 -4.98
CA TRP A 161 -19.40 7.75 -4.40
C TRP A 161 -20.38 8.15 -5.50
N GLU A 162 -21.48 7.42 -5.61
CA GLU A 162 -22.60 7.71 -6.49
C GLU A 162 -23.59 8.59 -5.73
N THR A 163 -23.49 9.90 -5.91
CA THR A 163 -24.39 10.87 -5.28
C THR A 163 -25.72 10.93 -6.01
N THR A 164 -26.79 11.22 -5.26
CA THR A 164 -28.14 11.44 -5.81
C THR A 164 -28.39 12.88 -6.23
N GLY A 165 -27.51 13.81 -5.83
CA GLY A 165 -27.75 15.27 -5.91
C GLY A 165 -28.55 15.82 -4.72
N GLU A 166 -29.07 14.97 -3.85
CA GLU A 166 -29.73 15.37 -2.60
C GLU A 166 -28.73 15.91 -1.60
N LEU A 167 -29.10 16.98 -0.91
CA LEU A 167 -28.36 17.56 0.19
C LEU A 167 -29.09 17.29 1.50
N VAL A 168 -28.33 16.91 2.52
CA VAL A 168 -28.81 16.65 3.87
C VAL A 168 -27.99 17.46 4.88
N PRO A 169 -28.51 17.77 6.06
CA PRO A 169 -27.72 18.45 7.10
C PRO A 169 -26.49 17.62 7.49
N ALA A 170 -25.30 18.26 7.44
CA ALA A 170 -24.06 17.61 7.84
C ALA A 170 -24.05 17.37 9.36
N ARG A 171 -23.57 16.19 9.77
CA ARG A 171 -23.35 15.83 11.18
C ARG A 171 -21.89 16.07 11.59
N ASN A 172 -21.64 16.18 12.87
CA ASN A 172 -20.28 16.33 13.43
C ASN A 172 -19.47 17.46 12.78
N VAL A 173 -20.10 18.62 12.65
CA VAL A 173 -19.51 19.84 12.08
C VAL A 173 -19.57 20.99 13.09
N SER A 174 -18.58 21.88 13.05
CA SER A 174 -18.50 23.04 13.95
C SER A 174 -19.46 24.16 13.60
N ALA A 175 -19.96 24.20 12.36
CA ALA A 175 -20.95 25.16 11.88
C ALA A 175 -21.94 24.41 10.96
N GLU A 176 -23.19 24.88 10.96
CA GLU A 176 -24.26 24.35 10.12
C GLU A 176 -23.86 24.43 8.63
N ARG A 177 -23.98 23.31 7.91
CA ARG A 177 -23.74 23.18 6.48
C ARG A 177 -24.38 21.91 5.93
N ASP A 178 -24.45 21.83 4.62
CA ASP A 178 -24.96 20.67 3.91
C ASP A 178 -23.88 19.60 3.71
N ALA A 179 -24.32 18.38 3.55
CA ALA A 179 -23.58 17.21 3.08
C ALA A 179 -24.32 16.62 1.88
N SER A 180 -23.57 16.08 0.93
CA SER A 180 -24.16 15.27 -0.15
C SER A 180 -24.55 13.90 0.36
N PHE A 181 -25.61 13.34 -0.23
CA PHE A 181 -26.12 11.99 0.03
C PHE A 181 -26.03 11.11 -1.22
N GLY A 182 -25.84 9.82 -1.02
CA GLY A 182 -25.76 8.84 -2.09
C GLY A 182 -25.40 7.45 -1.59
N ARG A 183 -24.72 6.67 -2.43
CA ARG A 183 -24.30 5.30 -2.13
C ARG A 183 -22.84 5.09 -2.47
N MET A 184 -22.13 4.29 -1.68
CA MET A 184 -20.84 3.77 -2.09
C MET A 184 -21.03 2.88 -3.32
N CYS A 185 -20.22 3.06 -4.34
CA CYS A 185 -20.14 2.22 -5.52
C CYS A 185 -18.79 1.51 -5.51
N VAL A 186 -18.78 0.18 -5.62
CA VAL A 186 -17.56 -0.61 -5.79
C VAL A 186 -17.72 -1.45 -7.06
N ALA A 187 -16.70 -1.44 -7.91
CA ALA A 187 -16.73 -2.18 -9.17
C ALA A 187 -15.42 -2.91 -9.43
N ALA A 188 -15.50 -4.01 -10.16
CA ALA A 188 -14.37 -4.76 -10.68
C ALA A 188 -14.38 -4.78 -12.20
N TYR A 189 -13.19 -4.64 -12.77
CA TYR A 189 -12.94 -4.74 -14.21
C TYR A 189 -11.83 -5.76 -14.45
N ASP A 190 -11.86 -6.46 -15.57
CA ASP A 190 -10.72 -7.23 -16.01
C ASP A 190 -9.59 -6.32 -16.51
N MET A 191 -8.46 -6.90 -16.90
CA MET A 191 -7.30 -6.13 -17.35
C MET A 191 -7.53 -5.45 -18.71
N GLU A 192 -8.51 -5.89 -19.49
CA GLU A 192 -8.94 -5.33 -20.78
C GLU A 192 -10.00 -4.23 -20.60
N GLY A 193 -10.46 -4.02 -19.35
CA GLY A 193 -11.41 -2.98 -18.98
C GLY A 193 -12.87 -3.39 -19.17
N GLU A 194 -13.17 -4.68 -19.29
CA GLU A 194 -14.55 -5.16 -19.26
C GLU A 194 -15.02 -5.29 -17.82
N ARG A 195 -16.21 -4.74 -17.53
CA ARG A 195 -16.76 -4.72 -16.17
C ARG A 195 -17.26 -6.09 -15.75
N CYS A 196 -16.59 -6.69 -14.74
CA CYS A 196 -16.99 -7.96 -14.15
C CYS A 196 -18.24 -7.83 -13.28
N TRP A 197 -18.25 -6.83 -12.39
CA TRP A 197 -19.38 -6.52 -11.51
C TRP A 197 -19.34 -5.07 -11.01
N LEU A 198 -20.51 -4.59 -10.54
CA LEU A 198 -20.66 -3.33 -9.84
C LEU A 198 -21.73 -3.51 -8.76
N VAL A 199 -21.44 -3.05 -7.53
CA VAL A 199 -22.32 -3.17 -6.38
C VAL A 199 -22.35 -1.89 -5.54
N HIS A 200 -23.42 -1.73 -4.76
CA HIS A 200 -23.60 -0.64 -3.80
C HIS A 200 -23.75 -1.22 -2.39
N PRO A 201 -22.63 -1.37 -1.64
CA PRO A 201 -22.68 -2.04 -0.34
C PRO A 201 -23.41 -1.26 0.75
N GLY A 202 -23.62 0.04 0.56
CA GLY A 202 -24.35 0.87 1.52
C GLY A 202 -24.47 2.33 1.11
N GLU A 203 -25.24 3.06 1.89
CA GLU A 203 -25.35 4.52 1.80
C GLU A 203 -24.04 5.20 2.18
N PHE A 204 -23.87 6.43 1.73
CA PHE A 204 -22.74 7.27 2.07
C PHE A 204 -23.16 8.74 2.11
N THR A 205 -22.75 9.44 3.15
CA THR A 205 -23.05 10.86 3.38
C THR A 205 -21.78 11.58 3.82
N SER A 206 -21.40 12.66 3.17
CA SER A 206 -20.24 13.44 3.58
C SER A 206 -20.34 14.91 3.13
N CYS A 207 -19.75 15.78 3.92
CA CYS A 207 -19.52 17.18 3.54
C CYS A 207 -18.05 17.44 3.11
N HIS A 208 -17.22 16.38 2.97
CA HIS A 208 -15.81 16.51 2.61
C HIS A 208 -15.38 15.62 1.43
N GLY A 209 -16.30 14.85 0.84
CA GLY A 209 -16.04 13.95 -0.28
C GLY A 209 -15.70 12.52 0.16
N PHE A 210 -15.18 11.73 -0.77
CA PHE A 210 -14.88 10.31 -0.64
C PHE A 210 -13.44 10.01 -1.03
N CYS A 211 -12.73 9.12 -0.28
CA CYS A 211 -11.39 8.68 -0.68
C CYS A 211 -10.98 7.28 -0.14
N SER A 212 -11.90 6.50 0.42
CA SER A 212 -11.58 5.15 0.90
C SER A 212 -11.16 4.24 -0.24
N CYS A 213 -9.96 3.65 -0.14
CA CYS A 213 -9.42 2.76 -1.17
C CYS A 213 -9.80 1.30 -0.89
N PRO A 214 -10.11 0.49 -1.91
CA PRO A 214 -10.30 -0.94 -1.75
C PRO A 214 -8.98 -1.63 -1.38
N VAL A 215 -9.05 -2.64 -0.50
CA VAL A 215 -7.92 -3.47 -0.08
C VAL A 215 -8.25 -4.93 -0.37
N ILE A 216 -7.36 -5.62 -1.08
CA ILE A 216 -7.54 -7.02 -1.44
C ILE A 216 -6.88 -7.90 -0.36
N HIS A 217 -7.62 -8.87 0.16
CA HIS A 217 -7.10 -9.90 1.05
C HIS A 217 -7.71 -11.26 0.71
N GLY A 218 -6.91 -12.15 0.14
CA GLY A 218 -7.39 -13.45 -0.33
C GLY A 218 -8.52 -13.31 -1.35
N SER A 219 -9.69 -13.88 -1.03
CA SER A 219 -10.89 -13.78 -1.87
C SER A 219 -11.78 -12.56 -1.57
N LEU A 220 -11.28 -11.59 -0.78
CA LEU A 220 -12.07 -10.45 -0.31
C LEU A 220 -11.52 -9.13 -0.83
N VAL A 221 -12.45 -8.19 -1.05
CA VAL A 221 -12.19 -6.76 -1.22
C VAL A 221 -12.81 -6.04 -0.02
N ILE A 222 -11.97 -5.42 0.81
CA ILE A 222 -12.38 -4.73 2.03
C ILE A 222 -12.37 -3.22 1.76
N VAL A 223 -13.45 -2.53 2.12
CA VAL A 223 -13.57 -1.08 1.96
C VAL A 223 -14.08 -0.45 3.26
N ASN A 224 -13.43 0.64 3.66
CA ASN A 224 -13.90 1.49 4.74
C ASN A 224 -15.04 2.39 4.25
N GLY A 225 -16.18 2.34 4.92
CA GLY A 225 -17.34 3.19 4.70
C GLY A 225 -17.67 4.07 5.90
N ASP A 226 -16.67 4.53 6.67
CA ASP A 226 -16.86 5.54 7.70
C ASP A 226 -17.32 6.86 7.05
N HIS A 227 -18.49 7.38 7.45
CA HIS A 227 -19.06 8.60 6.90
C HIS A 227 -19.95 9.31 7.94
N ASP A 228 -20.57 10.43 7.57
CA ASP A 228 -21.39 11.24 8.47
C ASP A 228 -22.76 10.60 8.80
N GLY A 229 -23.17 9.55 8.10
CA GLY A 229 -24.36 8.73 8.37
C GLY A 229 -24.05 7.46 9.14
N GLU A 230 -24.75 6.38 8.82
CA GLU A 230 -24.55 5.04 9.39
C GLU A 230 -23.31 4.39 8.80
N GLY A 231 -22.12 4.74 9.35
CA GLY A 231 -20.82 4.24 8.89
C GLY A 231 -20.69 2.72 9.00
N TYR A 232 -19.83 2.14 8.18
CA TYR A 232 -19.59 0.70 8.16
C TYR A 232 -18.20 0.36 7.60
N ILE A 233 -17.75 -0.86 7.87
CA ILE A 233 -16.71 -1.53 7.10
C ILE A 233 -17.38 -2.68 6.37
N VAL A 234 -16.99 -2.93 5.11
CA VAL A 234 -17.57 -4.01 4.31
C VAL A 234 -16.48 -4.84 3.67
N ALA A 235 -16.66 -6.16 3.64
CA ALA A 235 -15.92 -7.07 2.78
C ALA A 235 -16.85 -7.66 1.73
N LEU A 236 -16.40 -7.58 0.50
CA LEU A 236 -17.04 -8.11 -0.68
C LEU A 236 -16.28 -9.32 -1.18
N GLU A 237 -16.97 -10.32 -1.70
CA GLU A 237 -16.36 -11.41 -2.42
C GLU A 237 -15.72 -10.87 -3.71
N ARG A 238 -14.44 -11.12 -3.88
CA ARG A 238 -13.62 -10.55 -4.96
C ARG A 238 -14.18 -10.87 -6.36
N ASP A 239 -14.70 -12.07 -6.53
CA ASP A 239 -15.13 -12.56 -7.85
C ASP A 239 -16.51 -12.08 -8.26
N THR A 240 -17.39 -11.75 -7.31
CA THR A 240 -18.81 -11.45 -7.58
C THR A 240 -19.30 -10.11 -7.04
N GLY A 241 -18.55 -9.47 -6.13
CA GLY A 241 -19.00 -8.28 -5.41
C GLY A 241 -20.04 -8.54 -4.31
N ARG A 242 -20.42 -9.81 -4.08
CA ARG A 242 -21.38 -10.16 -3.01
C ARG A 242 -20.82 -9.79 -1.64
N THR A 243 -21.62 -9.14 -0.81
CA THR A 243 -21.25 -8.85 0.58
C THR A 243 -21.03 -10.14 1.36
N VAL A 244 -19.83 -10.31 1.91
CA VAL A 244 -19.47 -11.43 2.81
C VAL A 244 -19.80 -11.07 4.24
N TRP A 245 -19.33 -9.88 4.67
CA TRP A 245 -19.70 -9.29 5.96
C TRP A 245 -19.74 -7.77 5.85
N LYS A 246 -20.54 -7.16 6.72
CA LYS A 246 -20.64 -5.71 6.89
C LYS A 246 -20.79 -5.40 8.37
N ILE A 247 -19.92 -4.56 8.90
CA ILE A 247 -19.88 -4.20 10.32
C ILE A 247 -20.29 -2.75 10.45
N PRO A 248 -21.28 -2.42 11.29
CA PRO A 248 -21.60 -1.04 11.59
C PRO A 248 -20.46 -0.36 12.36
N ARG A 249 -20.30 0.92 12.11
CA ARG A 249 -19.35 1.77 12.82
C ARG A 249 -20.12 2.76 13.70
N ASP A 250 -19.71 2.85 14.96
CA ASP A 250 -20.31 3.77 15.91
C ASP A 250 -19.95 5.23 15.57
N HIS A 251 -20.69 6.17 16.16
CA HIS A 251 -20.37 7.60 16.22
C HIS A 251 -20.59 8.45 14.96
N HIS A 252 -21.06 7.92 13.83
CA HIS A 252 -21.41 8.68 12.62
C HIS A 252 -20.34 9.73 12.25
N THR A 253 -19.07 9.31 12.27
CA THR A 253 -17.92 10.19 12.06
C THR A 253 -17.14 9.73 10.85
N ARG A 254 -16.89 10.65 9.93
CA ARG A 254 -16.11 10.41 8.73
C ARG A 254 -14.66 10.04 9.07
N SER A 255 -14.13 9.06 8.33
CA SER A 255 -12.72 8.68 8.33
C SER A 255 -12.34 8.27 6.92
N TYR A 256 -11.13 8.61 6.51
CA TYR A 256 -10.65 8.43 5.14
C TYR A 256 -9.56 7.35 5.05
N VAL A 257 -9.36 6.63 6.14
CA VAL A 257 -8.30 5.65 6.30
C VAL A 257 -8.58 4.41 5.45
N THR A 258 -7.58 4.01 4.69
CA THR A 258 -7.56 2.69 4.04
C THR A 258 -7.11 1.65 5.05
N PRO A 259 -7.84 0.51 5.22
CA PRO A 259 -7.46 -0.53 6.16
C PRO A 259 -6.07 -1.09 5.87
N LEU A 260 -5.25 -1.26 6.91
CA LEU A 260 -3.98 -1.98 6.85
C LEU A 260 -4.24 -3.46 7.15
N VAL A 261 -3.97 -4.36 6.21
CA VAL A 261 -4.12 -5.79 6.45
C VAL A 261 -2.77 -6.43 6.71
N ARG A 262 -2.59 -7.02 7.90
CA ARG A 262 -1.32 -7.61 8.36
C ARG A 262 -1.54 -8.88 9.17
N THR A 263 -0.48 -9.66 9.29
CA THR A 263 -0.44 -10.80 10.20
C THR A 263 0.53 -10.51 11.34
N PHE A 264 0.01 -10.45 12.57
CA PHE A 264 0.80 -10.30 13.78
C PHE A 264 0.58 -11.53 14.67
N ALA A 265 1.66 -12.10 15.19
CA ALA A 265 1.62 -13.32 16.04
C ALA A 265 0.76 -14.44 15.42
N GLY A 266 0.82 -14.65 14.10
CA GLY A 266 0.07 -15.66 13.36
C GLY A 266 -1.41 -15.34 13.12
N ARG A 267 -1.91 -14.17 13.55
CA ARG A 267 -3.30 -13.73 13.39
C ARG A 267 -3.40 -12.65 12.31
N ALA A 268 -4.17 -12.91 11.25
CA ALA A 268 -4.50 -11.90 10.24
C ALA A 268 -5.42 -10.83 10.83
N GLN A 269 -5.17 -9.56 10.52
CA GLN A 269 -5.88 -8.41 11.07
C GLN A 269 -6.08 -7.35 10.00
N ALA A 270 -7.30 -6.88 9.81
CA ALA A 270 -7.63 -5.65 9.09
C ALA A 270 -7.74 -4.52 10.12
N ILE A 271 -6.79 -3.59 10.10
CA ILE A 271 -6.63 -2.56 11.13
C ILE A 271 -6.95 -1.19 10.51
N LEU A 272 -7.77 -0.42 11.18
CA LEU A 272 -8.06 0.95 10.76
C LEU A 272 -8.36 1.85 11.95
N SER A 273 -8.11 3.13 11.76
CA SER A 273 -8.50 4.20 12.68
C SER A 273 -9.70 4.97 12.11
N GLY A 274 -10.55 5.44 12.97
CA GLY A 274 -11.76 6.16 12.63
C GLY A 274 -12.85 5.94 13.67
N SER A 275 -13.93 6.69 13.58
CA SER A 275 -15.07 6.51 14.48
C SER A 275 -14.67 6.49 15.97
N ARG A 276 -13.74 7.37 16.37
CA ARG A 276 -13.23 7.55 17.76
C ARG A 276 -12.49 6.35 18.33
N HIS A 277 -11.94 5.48 17.49
CA HIS A 277 -11.10 4.35 17.94
C HIS A 277 -10.16 3.87 16.83
N VAL A 278 -9.14 3.11 17.25
CA VAL A 278 -8.35 2.28 16.36
C VAL A 278 -8.75 0.84 16.67
N ALA A 279 -9.11 0.07 15.65
CA ALA A 279 -9.55 -1.31 15.86
C ALA A 279 -9.00 -2.25 14.80
N ALA A 280 -8.84 -3.50 15.19
CA ALA A 280 -8.51 -4.60 14.31
C ALA A 280 -9.69 -5.57 14.22
N TYR A 281 -9.90 -6.06 13.02
CA TYR A 281 -10.93 -7.04 12.70
C TYR A 281 -10.28 -8.27 12.05
N ASP A 282 -10.84 -9.43 12.30
CA ASP A 282 -10.55 -10.62 11.51
C ASP A 282 -11.01 -10.36 10.07
N PRO A 283 -10.12 -10.32 9.06
CA PRO A 283 -10.52 -9.98 7.70
C PRO A 283 -11.46 -11.01 7.08
N ALA A 284 -11.48 -12.26 7.53
CA ALA A 284 -12.36 -13.30 6.99
C ALA A 284 -13.79 -13.20 7.51
N THR A 285 -13.98 -12.75 8.75
CA THR A 285 -15.30 -12.77 9.43
C THR A 285 -15.85 -11.41 9.80
N GLY A 286 -14.99 -10.38 9.83
CA GLY A 286 -15.33 -9.07 10.35
C GLY A 286 -15.40 -8.99 11.89
N THR A 287 -15.07 -10.06 12.60
CA THR A 287 -15.08 -10.05 14.08
C THR A 287 -14.02 -9.11 14.61
N GLU A 288 -14.41 -8.18 15.51
CA GLU A 288 -13.44 -7.31 16.17
C GLU A 288 -12.51 -8.12 17.07
N LEU A 289 -11.22 -7.90 16.91
CA LEU A 289 -10.17 -8.59 17.64
C LEU A 289 -9.70 -7.81 18.87
N TRP A 290 -9.45 -6.52 18.66
CA TRP A 290 -9.07 -5.57 19.70
C TRP A 290 -9.42 -4.14 19.28
N ARG A 291 -9.50 -3.25 20.27
CA ARG A 291 -9.62 -1.80 20.05
C ARG A 291 -8.81 -0.96 21.05
N VAL A 292 -8.37 0.19 20.58
CA VAL A 292 -7.88 1.32 21.39
C VAL A 292 -8.90 2.43 21.24
N ARG A 293 -9.52 2.88 22.35
CA ARG A 293 -10.49 3.98 22.38
C ARG A 293 -9.83 5.34 22.19
N GLY A 294 -10.50 6.23 21.51
CA GLY A 294 -9.94 7.52 21.13
C GLY A 294 -8.94 7.35 19.96
N PRO A 295 -7.84 8.05 19.91
CA PRO A 295 -7.53 9.26 20.69
C PRO A 295 -8.26 10.51 20.21
N THR A 296 -8.95 10.44 19.06
CA THR A 296 -9.63 11.55 18.41
C THR A 296 -10.79 11.06 17.54
N GLU A 297 -11.49 11.97 16.85
CA GLU A 297 -12.69 11.63 16.10
C GLU A 297 -12.41 11.20 14.66
N GLN A 298 -11.58 11.95 13.95
CA GLN A 298 -11.38 11.80 12.52
C GLN A 298 -9.92 11.49 12.20
N PHE A 299 -9.72 10.62 11.20
CA PHE A 299 -8.41 10.27 10.67
C PHE A 299 -8.43 10.32 9.14
N VAL A 300 -7.30 10.71 8.56
CA VAL A 300 -7.05 10.69 7.12
C VAL A 300 -5.85 9.78 6.80
N ALA A 301 -4.75 9.97 7.53
CA ALA A 301 -3.51 9.22 7.36
C ALA A 301 -3.70 7.72 7.61
N SER A 302 -3.29 6.89 6.67
CA SER A 302 -3.28 5.44 6.82
C SER A 302 -2.19 4.96 7.78
N LEU A 303 -2.42 3.80 8.39
CA LEU A 303 -1.50 3.17 9.32
C LEU A 303 -0.30 2.53 8.61
N VAL A 304 0.79 2.38 9.35
CA VAL A 304 1.98 1.61 8.95
C VAL A 304 2.43 0.71 10.08
N ASP A 305 3.39 -0.17 9.85
CA ASP A 305 3.94 -1.05 10.88
C ASP A 305 5.47 -1.21 10.78
N ASP A 306 6.09 -1.67 11.86
CA ASP A 306 7.52 -2.04 11.92
C ASP A 306 7.71 -3.56 12.02
N GLY A 307 6.68 -4.36 11.75
CA GLY A 307 6.64 -5.79 11.92
C GLY A 307 6.28 -6.25 13.35
N THR A 308 6.31 -5.35 14.32
CA THR A 308 5.96 -5.63 15.73
C THR A 308 4.89 -4.72 16.29
N ARG A 309 4.81 -3.49 15.81
CA ARG A 309 3.85 -2.46 16.24
C ARG A 309 3.16 -1.86 15.04
N VAL A 310 1.91 -1.52 15.21
CA VAL A 310 1.16 -0.67 14.29
C VAL A 310 1.30 0.78 14.73
N MET A 311 1.64 1.66 13.79
CA MET A 311 1.82 3.07 14.05
C MET A 311 0.90 3.91 13.19
N LEU A 312 0.39 4.99 13.76
CA LEU A 312 -0.48 5.94 13.07
C LEU A 312 -0.17 7.36 13.51
N THR A 313 -0.55 8.29 12.65
CA THR A 313 -0.57 9.73 12.93
C THR A 313 -1.90 10.31 12.49
N GLY A 314 -2.24 11.45 12.99
CA GLY A 314 -3.39 12.21 12.51
C GLY A 314 -4.34 12.59 13.61
N GLY A 315 -5.56 12.85 13.16
CA GLY A 315 -6.67 13.15 14.02
C GLY A 315 -7.14 14.59 13.99
N TYR A 316 -8.45 14.72 14.17
CA TYR A 316 -9.16 15.98 14.37
C TYR A 316 -10.28 15.75 15.41
N PRO A 317 -10.47 16.64 16.38
CA PRO A 317 -9.75 17.92 16.58
C PRO A 317 -8.32 17.76 17.13
N ASP A 318 -8.01 16.65 17.83
CA ASP A 318 -6.74 16.47 18.51
C ASP A 318 -5.78 15.63 17.68
N LYS A 319 -4.60 16.14 17.41
CA LYS A 319 -3.56 15.45 16.67
C LYS A 319 -2.76 14.54 17.58
N VAL A 320 -2.42 13.34 17.08
CA VAL A 320 -1.71 12.30 17.84
C VAL A 320 -0.86 11.42 16.93
N ILE A 321 0.21 10.88 17.50
CA ILE A 321 0.94 9.72 17.00
C ILE A 321 0.80 8.62 18.04
N LEU A 322 0.47 7.41 17.62
CA LEU A 322 0.40 6.22 18.47
C LEU A 322 1.23 5.10 17.87
N ALA A 323 1.84 4.30 18.75
CA ALA A 323 2.32 2.96 18.42
C ALA A 323 1.59 1.96 19.31
N ILE A 324 1.01 0.95 18.69
CA ILE A 324 0.15 -0.03 19.34
C ILE A 324 0.75 -1.42 19.14
N ASP A 325 0.81 -2.21 20.21
CA ASP A 325 1.09 -3.64 20.13
C ASP A 325 -0.20 -4.35 19.64
N PRO A 326 -0.19 -4.98 18.45
CA PRO A 326 -1.39 -5.59 17.86
C PRO A 326 -1.69 -6.99 18.37
N THR A 327 -1.00 -7.47 19.40
CA THR A 327 -1.15 -8.85 19.91
C THR A 327 -2.28 -9.03 20.92
N GLY A 328 -2.89 -7.91 21.38
CA GLY A 328 -3.94 -7.91 22.39
C GLY A 328 -5.29 -8.46 21.93
N SER A 329 -6.28 -8.42 22.83
CA SER A 329 -7.67 -8.82 22.58
C SER A 329 -8.64 -7.96 23.39
N GLY A 330 -9.78 -7.60 22.80
CA GLY A 330 -10.78 -6.73 23.41
C GLY A 330 -10.29 -5.28 23.54
N ASP A 331 -10.67 -4.58 24.60
CA ASP A 331 -10.21 -3.22 24.86
C ASP A 331 -8.78 -3.21 25.40
N VAL A 332 -7.87 -2.72 24.61
CA VAL A 332 -6.42 -2.69 24.90
C VAL A 332 -5.88 -1.27 25.13
N THR A 333 -6.77 -0.32 25.34
CA THR A 333 -6.45 1.11 25.45
C THR A 333 -5.35 1.40 26.49
N ASP A 334 -5.43 0.78 27.64
CA ASP A 334 -4.53 1.05 28.76
C ASP A 334 -3.34 0.05 28.85
N THR A 335 -3.29 -0.96 27.96
CA THR A 335 -2.33 -2.05 28.08
C THR A 335 -1.41 -2.21 26.87
N HIS A 336 -1.84 -1.84 25.67
CA HIS A 336 -1.08 -2.11 24.43
C HIS A 336 -0.67 -0.85 23.66
N VAL A 337 -0.91 0.36 24.16
CA VAL A 337 -0.30 1.57 23.61
C VAL A 337 1.15 1.63 24.10
N ALA A 338 2.09 1.28 23.21
CA ALA A 338 3.50 1.22 23.52
C ALA A 338 4.10 2.62 23.78
N TRP A 339 3.76 3.59 22.94
CA TRP A 339 4.12 4.99 23.11
C TRP A 339 3.15 5.91 22.35
N LYS A 340 3.14 7.18 22.72
CA LYS A 340 2.35 8.23 22.09
C LYS A 340 3.09 9.56 22.05
N SER A 341 2.76 10.40 21.06
CA SER A 341 3.24 11.78 20.93
C SER A 341 2.11 12.66 20.40
N THR A 342 2.14 13.95 20.74
CA THR A 342 1.22 14.97 20.21
C THR A 342 1.98 16.06 19.44
N ARG A 343 3.26 15.83 19.15
CA ARG A 343 4.14 16.83 18.52
C ARG A 343 4.36 16.50 17.05
N ASN A 344 4.22 17.50 16.18
CA ASN A 344 4.47 17.40 14.73
C ASN A 344 3.71 16.24 14.07
N CYS A 345 2.45 16.05 14.45
CA CYS A 345 1.60 15.03 13.86
C CYS A 345 1.17 15.46 12.46
N ALA A 346 1.14 14.52 11.53
CA ALA A 346 0.49 14.70 10.25
C ALA A 346 -1.02 14.44 10.39
N TYR A 347 -1.84 15.15 9.63
CA TYR A 347 -3.28 14.87 9.54
C TYR A 347 -3.62 14.15 8.23
N VAL A 348 -3.12 14.66 7.09
CA VAL A 348 -3.39 14.08 5.76
C VAL A 348 -2.31 13.11 5.31
N PRO A 349 -1.00 13.45 5.25
CA PRO A 349 0.00 12.51 4.78
C PRO A 349 0.16 11.32 5.72
N ALA A 350 0.06 10.11 5.18
CA ALA A 350 0.38 8.90 5.92
C ALA A 350 1.90 8.78 6.15
N PRO A 351 2.36 8.20 7.26
CA PRO A 351 3.78 8.01 7.54
C PRO A 351 4.39 6.88 6.70
N VAL A 352 5.72 6.71 6.81
CA VAL A 352 6.46 5.55 6.30
C VAL A 352 7.45 5.06 7.33
N VAL A 353 7.72 3.76 7.36
CA VAL A 353 8.74 3.15 8.23
C VAL A 353 9.87 2.59 7.38
N VAL A 354 11.11 2.98 7.73
CA VAL A 354 12.32 2.49 7.08
C VAL A 354 13.36 2.19 8.14
N ASP A 355 13.84 0.96 8.21
CA ASP A 355 14.93 0.52 9.09
C ASP A 355 14.80 1.03 10.54
N GLY A 356 13.62 0.84 11.15
CA GLY A 356 13.34 1.24 12.53
C GLY A 356 13.12 2.74 12.73
N HIS A 357 13.00 3.51 11.66
CA HIS A 357 12.69 4.93 11.66
C HIS A 357 11.28 5.18 11.16
N PHE A 358 10.44 5.77 12.00
CA PHE A 358 9.11 6.23 11.65
C PHE A 358 9.20 7.68 11.18
N LEU A 359 8.92 7.88 9.91
CA LEU A 359 9.03 9.18 9.23
C LEU A 359 7.66 9.67 8.82
N LEU A 360 7.42 10.93 9.06
CA LEU A 360 6.20 11.63 8.63
C LEU A 360 6.51 13.09 8.28
N THR A 361 5.62 13.73 7.54
CA THR A 361 5.59 15.19 7.40
C THR A 361 4.23 15.71 7.83
N SER A 362 4.21 16.79 8.61
CA SER A 362 2.96 17.49 8.89
C SER A 362 2.43 18.18 7.63
N ASP A 363 1.15 18.49 7.64
CA ASP A 363 0.48 19.14 6.50
C ASP A 363 1.13 20.46 6.09
N ASP A 364 1.74 21.18 7.04
CA ASP A 364 2.46 22.44 6.85
C ASP A 364 3.97 22.27 6.55
N GLY A 365 4.41 21.05 6.26
CA GLY A 365 5.72 20.75 5.71
C GLY A 365 6.86 20.60 6.72
N VAL A 366 6.58 20.24 7.98
CA VAL A 366 7.61 19.85 8.95
C VAL A 366 7.73 18.32 8.98
N ALA A 367 8.83 17.80 8.47
CA ALA A 367 9.14 16.38 8.62
C ALA A 367 9.69 16.07 10.01
N SER A 368 9.39 14.88 10.49
CA SER A 368 9.88 14.35 11.76
C SER A 368 10.27 12.88 11.61
N CYS A 369 11.29 12.49 12.35
CA CYS A 369 11.73 11.11 12.47
C CYS A 369 11.68 10.68 13.93
N TYR A 370 11.09 9.50 14.16
CA TYR A 370 11.00 8.87 15.47
C TYR A 370 11.62 7.48 15.41
N ALA A 371 12.28 7.07 16.48
CA ALA A 371 12.65 5.66 16.66
C ALA A 371 11.38 4.82 16.91
N THR A 372 11.10 3.80 16.09
CA THR A 372 9.86 3.01 16.19
C THR A 372 9.71 2.32 17.54
N ALA A 373 10.83 1.86 18.12
CA ALA A 373 10.84 1.11 19.37
C ALA A 373 10.46 1.94 20.61
N SER A 374 10.89 3.21 20.66
CA SER A 374 10.74 4.06 21.86
C SER A 374 9.80 5.25 21.68
N GLY A 375 9.52 5.65 20.43
CA GLY A 375 8.83 6.91 20.16
C GLY A 375 9.67 8.16 20.40
N GLU A 376 10.98 7.99 20.62
CA GLU A 376 11.92 9.09 20.73
C GLU A 376 12.00 9.84 19.39
N ARG A 377 11.78 11.16 19.43
CA ARG A 377 11.95 11.99 18.24
C ARG A 377 13.44 12.29 18.04
N LEU A 378 14.01 11.72 16.98
CA LEU A 378 15.42 11.86 16.63
C LEU A 378 15.72 13.23 16.03
N TRP A 379 14.86 13.70 15.12
CA TRP A 379 14.99 15.03 14.52
C TRP A 379 13.66 15.53 13.97
N ASN A 380 13.61 16.83 13.64
CA ASN A 380 12.60 17.45 12.78
C ASN A 380 13.25 18.50 11.89
N ALA A 381 12.72 18.68 10.68
CA ALA A 381 13.21 19.63 9.69
C ALA A 381 12.06 20.15 8.83
N ARG A 382 12.12 21.41 8.42
CA ARG A 382 11.18 21.96 7.44
C ARG A 382 11.58 21.50 6.05
N LEU A 383 10.66 20.82 5.35
CA LEU A 383 10.87 20.37 3.97
C LEU A 383 10.21 21.29 2.94
N GLY A 384 9.07 21.87 3.26
CA GLY A 384 8.28 22.68 2.33
C GLY A 384 7.18 23.43 3.07
N THR A 385 6.11 23.74 2.36
CA THR A 385 4.98 24.54 2.85
C THR A 385 3.70 23.75 2.98
N HIS A 386 3.45 22.78 2.09
CA HIS A 386 2.21 22.02 2.07
C HIS A 386 2.40 20.61 1.52
N TYR A 387 1.86 19.61 2.19
CA TYR A 387 1.93 18.20 1.81
C TYR A 387 0.55 17.54 1.91
N SER A 388 0.03 17.06 0.78
CA SER A 388 -1.17 16.21 0.70
C SER A 388 -0.80 14.76 0.40
N GLY A 389 0.18 14.54 -0.47
CA GLY A 389 0.72 13.22 -0.81
C GLY A 389 1.49 12.58 0.35
N SER A 390 1.38 11.27 0.49
CA SER A 390 2.15 10.49 1.47
C SER A 390 3.52 10.12 0.93
N PRO A 391 4.58 10.10 1.75
CA PRO A 391 5.90 9.65 1.34
C PRO A 391 5.89 8.16 0.97
N VAL A 392 6.80 7.79 0.08
CA VAL A 392 7.12 6.40 -0.26
C VAL A 392 8.59 6.13 0.00
N ALA A 393 8.97 4.86 0.14
CA ALA A 393 10.35 4.49 0.42
C ALA A 393 10.82 3.33 -0.47
N ALA A 394 12.05 3.44 -0.94
CA ALA A 394 12.74 2.40 -1.70
C ALA A 394 14.26 2.57 -1.56
N GLY A 395 15.02 1.48 -1.68
CA GLY A 395 16.48 1.52 -1.62
C GLY A 395 17.05 2.11 -0.34
N GLY A 396 16.32 2.06 0.79
CA GLY A 396 16.73 2.66 2.06
C GLY A 396 16.55 4.18 2.13
N LEU A 397 15.83 4.78 1.19
CA LEU A 397 15.54 6.22 1.11
C LEU A 397 14.03 6.48 1.18
N ALA A 398 13.65 7.64 1.71
CA ALA A 398 12.28 8.11 1.76
C ALA A 398 12.09 9.33 0.85
N TYR A 399 11.04 9.33 0.04
CA TYR A 399 10.70 10.33 -0.98
C TYR A 399 9.48 11.11 -0.52
N PHE A 400 9.65 12.40 -0.23
CA PHE A 400 8.61 13.31 0.22
C PHE A 400 8.29 14.30 -0.89
N THR A 401 7.10 14.22 -1.47
CA THR A 401 6.67 15.13 -2.54
C THR A 401 5.64 16.10 -1.98
N ASP A 402 5.91 17.39 -2.12
CA ASP A 402 4.99 18.46 -1.72
C ASP A 402 3.95 18.77 -2.81
N ASP A 403 2.96 19.60 -2.47
CA ASP A 403 1.86 19.98 -3.36
C ASP A 403 2.32 20.79 -4.59
N ASP A 404 3.52 21.38 -4.56
CA ASP A 404 4.13 22.09 -5.69
C ASP A 404 4.96 21.17 -6.60
N GLY A 405 4.98 19.86 -6.32
CA GLY A 405 5.70 18.85 -7.10
C GLY A 405 7.20 18.80 -6.82
N ILE A 406 7.64 19.34 -5.67
CA ILE A 406 9.02 19.24 -5.22
C ILE A 406 9.16 17.97 -4.38
N THR A 407 10.06 17.08 -4.79
CA THR A 407 10.37 15.86 -4.07
C THR A 407 11.70 15.96 -3.35
N LYS A 408 11.70 15.83 -2.03
CA LYS A 408 12.88 15.71 -1.20
C LYS A 408 13.14 14.25 -0.87
N VAL A 409 14.36 13.80 -1.16
CA VAL A 409 14.83 12.45 -0.89
C VAL A 409 15.67 12.47 0.35
N ILE A 410 15.26 11.72 1.38
CA ILE A 410 15.86 11.72 2.71
C ILE A 410 16.39 10.34 3.02
N ARG A 411 17.60 10.27 3.58
CA ARG A 411 18.12 9.06 4.20
C ARG A 411 17.64 9.00 5.64
N PRO A 412 16.85 7.97 6.01
CA PRO A 412 16.49 7.75 7.41
C PRO A 412 17.69 7.51 8.29
N GLY A 413 17.65 8.01 9.53
CA GLY A 413 18.77 7.89 10.45
C GLY A 413 18.58 8.74 11.70
N PRO A 414 19.59 8.77 12.59
CA PRO A 414 19.53 9.52 13.85
C PRO A 414 19.62 11.05 13.66
N SER A 415 19.98 11.52 12.47
CA SER A 415 20.05 12.93 12.10
C SER A 415 19.43 13.15 10.72
N PHE A 416 18.97 14.38 10.46
CA PHE A 416 18.43 14.76 9.17
C PHE A 416 19.50 14.73 8.07
N ASP A 417 19.27 13.96 7.00
CA ASP A 417 20.14 13.82 5.83
C ASP A 417 19.33 13.97 4.53
N LEU A 418 19.39 15.15 3.91
CA LEU A 418 18.79 15.45 2.62
C LEU A 418 19.73 15.01 1.49
N VAL A 419 19.38 13.95 0.77
CA VAL A 419 20.19 13.34 -0.29
C VAL A 419 19.98 14.00 -1.64
N ALA A 420 18.72 14.39 -1.96
CA ALA A 420 18.38 15.02 -3.23
C ALA A 420 17.12 15.88 -3.11
N GLU A 421 16.99 16.86 -4.03
CA GLU A 421 15.76 17.61 -4.31
C GLU A 421 15.50 17.54 -5.81
N ASN A 422 14.23 17.29 -6.17
CA ASN A 422 13.78 17.08 -7.54
C ASN A 422 12.48 17.87 -7.79
N ARG A 423 12.15 18.17 -9.06
CA ARG A 423 10.97 18.96 -9.43
C ARG A 423 10.22 18.34 -10.61
N LEU A 424 8.90 18.47 -10.58
CA LEU A 424 8.00 18.04 -11.66
C LEU A 424 7.38 19.22 -12.44
N ASP A 425 7.55 20.44 -11.95
CA ASP A 425 6.99 21.70 -12.47
C ASP A 425 5.45 21.64 -12.65
N GLU A 426 4.77 20.88 -11.78
CA GLU A 426 3.33 20.74 -11.75
C GLU A 426 2.88 20.30 -10.36
N ARG A 427 1.68 20.68 -9.93
CA ARG A 427 1.13 20.32 -8.63
C ARG A 427 0.87 18.83 -8.51
N VAL A 428 1.15 18.27 -7.31
CA VAL A 428 1.00 16.86 -6.98
C VAL A 428 0.27 16.71 -5.66
N PHE A 429 -0.93 16.14 -5.69
CA PHE A 429 -1.72 15.84 -4.49
C PHE A 429 -1.75 14.35 -4.16
N SER A 430 -1.33 13.51 -5.10
CA SER A 430 -1.29 12.06 -4.96
C SER A 430 0.03 11.58 -4.36
N SER A 431 0.01 10.37 -3.81
CA SER A 431 1.25 9.67 -3.46
C SER A 431 1.81 8.96 -4.68
N PRO A 432 3.13 8.91 -4.89
CA PRO A 432 3.72 8.21 -6.02
C PRO A 432 3.64 6.69 -5.87
N ALA A 433 3.77 5.97 -6.99
CA ALA A 433 3.95 4.53 -7.05
C ALA A 433 5.38 4.18 -7.49
N ILE A 434 5.92 3.07 -7.00
CA ILE A 434 7.25 2.56 -7.37
C ILE A 434 7.10 1.17 -7.96
N SER A 435 7.56 0.98 -9.20
CA SER A 435 7.53 -0.32 -9.88
C SER A 435 8.55 -0.36 -11.02
N ALA A 436 9.22 -1.49 -11.18
CA ALA A 436 10.15 -1.75 -12.27
C ALA A 436 11.27 -0.68 -12.41
N GLY A 437 11.87 -0.27 -11.29
CA GLY A 437 12.93 0.74 -11.27
C GLY A 437 12.44 2.16 -11.63
N ALA A 438 11.14 2.40 -11.63
CA ALA A 438 10.53 3.68 -11.97
C ALA A 438 9.64 4.22 -10.83
N ILE A 439 9.47 5.54 -10.82
CA ILE A 439 8.50 6.24 -9.98
C ILE A 439 7.42 6.81 -10.90
N TYR A 440 6.16 6.60 -10.54
CA TYR A 440 4.99 7.10 -11.27
C TYR A 440 4.27 8.14 -10.43
N PHE A 441 4.06 9.32 -10.97
CA PHE A 441 3.33 10.41 -10.34
C PHE A 441 2.04 10.71 -11.08
N ARG A 442 0.94 10.86 -10.37
CA ARG A 442 -0.27 11.53 -10.85
C ARG A 442 -0.17 12.99 -10.43
N THR A 443 0.08 13.86 -11.37
CA THR A 443 0.08 15.32 -11.17
C THR A 443 -1.34 15.88 -11.39
N ALA A 444 -1.53 17.17 -11.33
CA ALA A 444 -2.85 17.80 -11.53
C ALA A 444 -3.48 17.43 -12.89
N GLY A 445 -2.67 17.44 -13.98
CA GLY A 445 -3.15 17.14 -15.33
C GLY A 445 -2.57 15.89 -15.98
N HIS A 446 -1.48 15.33 -15.43
CA HIS A 446 -0.71 14.30 -16.13
C HIS A 446 -0.44 13.06 -15.27
N LEU A 447 -0.08 11.99 -15.96
CA LEU A 447 0.64 10.84 -15.41
C LEU A 447 2.08 10.92 -15.92
N VAL A 448 3.05 10.80 -15.00
CA VAL A 448 4.48 10.99 -15.27
C VAL A 448 5.26 9.78 -14.80
N ARG A 449 6.13 9.24 -15.66
CA ARG A 449 7.08 8.17 -15.32
C ARG A 449 8.48 8.74 -15.22
N ILE A 450 9.14 8.46 -14.12
CA ILE A 450 10.53 8.79 -13.84
C ILE A 450 11.32 7.49 -13.78
N ALA A 451 12.42 7.37 -14.52
CA ALA A 451 13.34 6.23 -14.43
C ALA A 451 14.78 6.66 -14.74
N SER A 452 15.74 5.90 -14.24
CA SER A 452 17.18 6.14 -14.50
C SER A 452 17.56 5.87 -15.97
N ALA A 453 16.85 4.96 -16.63
CA ALA A 453 16.96 4.68 -18.05
C ALA A 453 15.56 4.62 -18.66
N CYS A 454 15.32 5.47 -19.65
CA CYS A 454 14.07 5.45 -20.41
C CYS A 454 14.19 4.45 -21.56
N ALA A 455 13.13 3.69 -21.82
CA ALA A 455 13.04 2.90 -23.04
C ALA A 455 13.17 3.87 -24.24
N ARG A 456 14.04 3.52 -25.22
CA ARG A 456 14.08 4.29 -26.46
C ARG A 456 12.81 3.97 -27.22
N PRO A 457 12.09 4.98 -27.76
CA PRO A 457 11.03 4.70 -28.71
C PRO A 457 11.66 3.97 -29.91
N GLU A 458 11.08 2.82 -30.29
CA GLU A 458 11.42 2.09 -31.53
C GLU A 458 11.01 2.89 -32.76
#